data_7824cebd2ba1d92c674490a563faee11
#
_entry.id   7824cebd2ba1d92c674490a563faee11
#
_cell.length_a   1.000
_cell.length_b   1.000
_cell.length_c   1.000
_cell.angle_alpha   90.00
_cell.angle_beta   90.00
_cell.angle_gamma   90.00
#
_symmetry.space_group_name_H-M   'P 1'
#
loop_
_entity.id
_entity.type
_entity.pdbx_description
1 polymer ?
#
loop_
_entity_poly.entity_id
_entity_poly.type
_entity_poly.pdbx_seq_one_letter_code
_entity_poly.pdbx_strand_id
1 'polypeptide(L)'
;MALGSVKASAVAVIDEQTCIGCALCIEACPVDAIVGAARLMHTVIATECTGCKLCLPPCPVDCITMTETGDAWTHEERLRRASQYRRRYEARTERLERERAERLAAGRDPAGQRKKQATVERIMQRARQRLQQRGTRTK
;
A
#
# COMPACT_ATOMS: atom_id res chain seq x y z
N MET A 1 -13.48 22.82 37.33
CA MET A 1 -12.69 22.68 36.12
C MET A 1 -12.80 21.23 35.68
N ALA A 2 -13.56 20.93 34.66
CA ALA A 2 -13.72 19.57 34.13
C ALA A 2 -12.41 19.16 33.49
N LEU A 3 -11.71 18.20 34.09
CA LEU A 3 -10.58 17.52 33.51
C LEU A 3 -11.09 16.83 32.24
N GLY A 4 -10.63 17.30 31.07
CA GLY A 4 -11.04 16.78 29.78
C GLY A 4 -10.90 15.27 29.75
N SER A 5 -11.98 14.60 29.39
CA SER A 5 -12.05 13.14 29.17
C SER A 5 -10.85 12.69 28.33
N VAL A 6 -9.94 11.94 28.94
CA VAL A 6 -8.82 11.34 28.22
C VAL A 6 -9.45 10.32 27.28
N LYS A 7 -9.47 10.60 25.97
CA LYS A 7 -9.95 9.63 24.99
C LYS A 7 -9.09 8.38 25.11
N ALA A 8 -9.75 7.25 25.33
CA ALA A 8 -9.10 5.94 25.27
C ALA A 8 -8.41 5.78 23.90
N SER A 9 -7.24 5.20 23.92
CA SER A 9 -6.54 4.87 22.68
C SER A 9 -7.30 3.78 21.92
N ALA A 10 -7.44 3.96 20.63
CA ALA A 10 -8.10 2.99 19.77
C ALA A 10 -7.12 2.45 18.73
N VAL A 11 -7.22 1.18 18.42
CA VAL A 11 -6.42 0.51 17.38
C VAL A 11 -7.33 -0.10 16.32
N ALA A 12 -6.86 -0.17 15.09
CA ALA A 12 -7.55 -0.89 14.04
C ALA A 12 -7.40 -2.40 14.24
N VAL A 13 -8.46 -3.15 13.97
CA VAL A 13 -8.48 -4.61 13.97
C VAL A 13 -9.04 -5.05 12.63
N ILE A 14 -8.37 -5.99 11.98
CA ILE A 14 -8.78 -6.56 10.69
C ILE A 14 -9.40 -7.93 10.96
N ASP A 15 -10.59 -8.16 10.44
CA ASP A 15 -11.17 -9.49 10.38
C ASP A 15 -10.47 -10.29 9.27
N GLU A 16 -9.60 -11.19 9.68
CA GLU A 16 -8.76 -11.99 8.79
C GLU A 16 -9.58 -12.96 7.93
N GLN A 17 -10.77 -13.36 8.38
CA GLN A 17 -11.65 -14.26 7.61
C GLN A 17 -12.35 -13.54 6.46
N THR A 18 -12.65 -12.25 6.64
CA THR A 18 -13.30 -11.41 5.63
C THR A 18 -12.27 -10.72 4.73
N CYS A 19 -11.00 -10.63 5.14
CA CYS A 19 -9.95 -9.94 4.42
C CYS A 19 -9.61 -10.62 3.09
N ILE A 20 -9.75 -9.89 1.98
CA ILE A 20 -9.45 -10.40 0.62
C ILE A 20 -8.00 -10.15 0.15
N GLY A 21 -7.16 -9.54 0.97
CA GLY A 21 -5.75 -9.29 0.62
C GLY A 21 -5.54 -8.22 -0.45
N CYS A 22 -6.38 -7.16 -0.51
CA CYS A 22 -6.29 -6.12 -1.54
C CYS A 22 -5.13 -5.13 -1.35
N ALA A 23 -4.45 -5.14 -0.20
CA ALA A 23 -3.33 -4.28 0.21
C ALA A 23 -3.62 -2.77 0.32
N LEU A 24 -4.83 -2.28 0.06
CA LEU A 24 -5.17 -0.86 0.13
C LEU A 24 -4.99 -0.25 1.53
N CYS A 25 -5.28 -1.02 2.57
CA CYS A 25 -5.07 -0.60 3.95
C CYS A 25 -3.57 -0.44 4.31
N ILE A 26 -2.68 -1.26 3.72
CA ILE A 26 -1.23 -1.13 3.87
C ILE A 26 -0.75 0.17 3.23
N GLU A 27 -1.24 0.48 2.02
CA GLU A 27 -0.89 1.72 1.30
C GLU A 27 -1.37 2.96 2.07
N ALA A 28 -2.55 2.89 2.69
CA ALA A 28 -3.14 3.97 3.44
C ALA A 28 -2.52 4.21 4.82
N CYS A 29 -1.83 3.21 5.40
CA CYS A 29 -1.27 3.33 6.74
C CYS A 29 -0.04 4.24 6.76
N PRO A 30 -0.06 5.38 7.49
CA PRO A 30 1.05 6.35 7.45
C PRO A 30 2.29 5.90 8.25
N VAL A 31 2.16 4.87 9.08
CA VAL A 31 3.21 4.41 10.01
C VAL A 31 3.60 2.94 9.81
N ASP A 32 3.18 2.32 8.70
CA ASP A 32 3.42 0.90 8.42
C ASP A 32 3.00 -0.05 9.56
N ALA A 33 1.89 0.25 10.21
CA ALA A 33 1.37 -0.60 11.29
C ALA A 33 0.57 -1.80 10.79
N ILE A 34 0.34 -1.94 9.49
CA ILE A 34 -0.38 -3.05 8.88
C ILE A 34 0.59 -3.89 8.07
N VAL A 35 0.58 -5.19 8.32
CA VAL A 35 1.43 -6.17 7.64
C VAL A 35 0.57 -7.16 6.86
N GLY A 36 1.13 -7.67 5.78
CA GLY A 36 0.47 -8.60 4.87
C GLY A 36 1.05 -8.47 3.46
N ALA A 37 0.43 -9.15 2.51
CA ALA A 37 0.79 -9.07 1.10
C ALA A 37 -0.45 -9.21 0.21
N ALA A 38 -0.31 -8.88 -1.06
CA ALA A 38 -1.38 -9.05 -2.04
C ALA A 38 -1.88 -10.51 -2.08
N ARG A 39 -3.19 -10.69 -1.98
CA ARG A 39 -3.90 -11.98 -1.92
C ARG A 39 -3.67 -12.80 -0.63
N LEU A 40 -3.06 -12.20 0.38
CA LEU A 40 -2.94 -12.79 1.71
C LEU A 40 -3.70 -11.91 2.71
N MET A 41 -4.15 -12.50 3.82
CA MET A 41 -4.76 -11.73 4.89
C MET A 41 -3.80 -10.69 5.45
N HIS A 42 -4.36 -9.61 5.95
CA HIS A 42 -3.60 -8.56 6.61
C HIS A 42 -3.88 -8.56 8.11
N THR A 43 -2.90 -8.13 8.88
CA THR A 43 -3.07 -7.94 10.33
C THR A 43 -2.46 -6.61 10.78
N VAL A 44 -2.89 -6.12 11.93
CA VAL A 44 -2.45 -4.85 12.48
C VAL A 44 -1.50 -5.09 13.66
N ILE A 45 -0.35 -4.43 13.64
CA ILE A 45 0.56 -4.38 14.80
C ILE A 45 0.01 -3.30 15.76
N ALA A 46 -0.72 -3.73 16.78
CA ALA A 46 -1.46 -2.86 17.68
C ALA A 46 -0.55 -1.80 18.37
N THR A 47 0.68 -2.17 18.75
CA THR A 47 1.67 -1.27 19.37
C THR A 47 2.12 -0.15 18.47
N GLU A 48 2.04 -0.33 17.15
CA GLU A 48 2.46 0.63 16.13
C GLU A 48 1.28 1.41 15.54
N CYS A 49 0.05 0.98 15.81
CA CYS A 49 -1.15 1.64 15.31
C CYS A 49 -1.39 2.96 16.04
N THR A 50 -1.57 4.04 15.27
CA THR A 50 -1.87 5.39 15.80
C THR A 50 -3.36 5.63 16.03
N GLY A 51 -4.24 4.72 15.61
CA GLY A 51 -5.69 4.93 15.67
C GLY A 51 -6.24 5.98 14.69
N CYS A 52 -5.50 6.35 13.66
CA CYS A 52 -5.84 7.44 12.74
C CYS A 52 -7.04 7.16 11.81
N LYS A 53 -7.51 5.91 11.72
CA LYS A 53 -8.66 5.46 10.92
C LYS A 53 -8.49 5.57 9.40
N LEU A 54 -7.32 5.94 8.88
CA LEU A 54 -7.08 6.10 7.45
C LEU A 54 -7.18 4.79 6.65
N CYS A 55 -7.07 3.64 7.31
CA CYS A 55 -7.21 2.33 6.70
C CYS A 55 -8.68 1.89 6.46
N LEU A 56 -9.67 2.54 7.10
CA LEU A 56 -11.07 2.16 6.98
C LEU A 56 -11.67 2.49 5.60
N PRO A 57 -11.58 3.75 5.11
CA PRO A 57 -12.25 4.15 3.87
C PRO A 57 -11.82 3.36 2.62
N PRO A 58 -10.55 2.95 2.46
CA PRO A 58 -10.12 2.22 1.27
C PRO A 58 -10.45 0.72 1.31
N CYS A 59 -10.98 0.19 2.42
CA CYS A 59 -11.31 -1.24 2.51
C CYS A 59 -12.59 -1.57 1.73
N PRO A 60 -12.53 -2.36 0.64
CA PRO A 60 -13.70 -2.62 -0.20
C PRO A 60 -14.68 -3.62 0.41
N VAL A 61 -14.30 -4.33 1.47
CA VAL A 61 -15.12 -5.34 2.14
C VAL A 61 -15.42 -4.98 3.60
N ASP A 62 -15.08 -3.75 4.03
CA ASP A 62 -15.31 -3.21 5.37
C ASP A 62 -14.87 -4.14 6.52
N CYS A 63 -13.80 -4.90 6.30
CA CYS A 63 -13.29 -5.86 7.28
C CYS A 63 -12.46 -5.23 8.40
N ILE A 64 -12.39 -3.89 8.50
CA ILE A 64 -11.57 -3.17 9.46
C ILE A 64 -12.46 -2.44 10.46
N THR A 65 -12.26 -2.70 11.73
CA THR A 65 -12.97 -2.05 12.84
C THR A 65 -11.99 -1.34 13.77
N MET A 66 -12.50 -0.42 14.61
CA MET A 66 -11.70 0.23 15.64
C MET A 66 -12.10 -0.31 17.01
N THR A 67 -11.10 -0.76 17.76
CA THR A 67 -11.30 -1.27 19.12
C THR A 67 -10.57 -0.37 20.11
N GLU A 68 -11.25 0.04 21.17
CA GLU A 68 -10.64 0.79 22.27
C GLU A 68 -9.73 -0.13 23.09
N THR A 69 -8.50 0.29 23.33
CA THR A 69 -7.55 -0.51 24.13
C THR A 69 -7.71 -0.32 25.63
N GLY A 70 -8.53 0.66 26.05
CA GLY A 70 -8.73 0.97 27.47
C GLY A 70 -7.54 1.67 28.15
N ASP A 71 -6.41 1.84 27.44
CA ASP A 71 -5.20 2.43 28.00
C ASP A 71 -5.33 3.95 28.17
N ALA A 72 -5.27 4.43 29.39
CA ALA A 72 -5.13 5.84 29.71
C ALA A 72 -3.65 6.21 29.81
N TRP A 73 -3.05 6.67 28.71
CA TRP A 73 -1.63 7.04 28.73
C TRP A 73 -1.38 8.34 29.50
N THR A 74 -0.30 8.35 30.24
CA THR A 74 0.24 9.57 30.86
C THR A 74 0.68 10.57 29.77
N HIS A 75 0.87 11.82 30.17
CA HIS A 75 1.37 12.86 29.24
C HIS A 75 2.73 12.47 28.64
N GLU A 76 3.63 11.93 29.43
CA GLU A 76 4.96 11.51 29.01
C GLU A 76 4.91 10.35 28.02
N GLU A 77 4.07 9.34 28.26
CA GLU A 77 3.86 8.23 27.33
C GLU A 77 3.29 8.69 25.99
N ARG A 78 2.38 9.65 25.98
CA ARG A 78 1.85 10.24 24.75
C ARG A 78 2.95 10.94 23.94
N LEU A 79 3.82 11.72 24.59
CA LEU A 79 4.93 12.39 23.91
C LEU A 79 5.94 11.37 23.34
N ARG A 80 6.25 10.31 24.07
CA ARG A 80 7.12 9.23 23.63
C ARG A 80 6.56 8.53 22.40
N ARG A 81 5.27 8.16 22.42
CA ARG A 81 4.58 7.54 21.29
C ARG A 81 4.49 8.48 20.09
N ALA A 82 4.18 9.75 20.29
CA ALA A 82 4.15 10.74 19.21
C ALA A 82 5.51 10.85 18.50
N SER A 83 6.61 10.83 19.26
CA SER A 83 7.97 10.82 18.69
C SER A 83 8.27 9.54 17.93
N GLN A 84 7.82 8.40 18.41
CA GLN A 84 7.94 7.11 17.72
C GLN A 84 7.16 7.09 16.41
N TYR A 85 5.91 7.54 16.41
CA TYR A 85 5.07 7.60 15.22
C TYR A 85 5.62 8.57 14.17
N ARG A 86 6.18 9.70 14.59
CA ARG A 86 6.86 10.64 13.69
C ARG A 86 8.03 9.97 12.97
N ARG A 87 8.93 9.29 13.71
CA ARG A 87 10.05 8.56 13.10
C ARG A 87 9.59 7.50 12.11
N ARG A 88 8.52 6.76 12.41
CA ARG A 88 7.97 5.75 11.49
C ARG A 88 7.40 6.39 10.24
N TYR A 89 6.69 7.48 10.37
CA TYR A 89 6.16 8.25 9.25
C TYR A 89 7.29 8.77 8.33
N GLU A 90 8.33 9.35 8.91
CA GLU A 90 9.50 9.85 8.19
C GLU A 90 10.21 8.71 7.43
N ALA A 91 10.50 7.60 8.11
CA ALA A 91 11.13 6.42 7.51
C ALA A 91 10.29 5.83 6.35
N ARG A 92 8.96 5.79 6.51
CA ARG A 92 8.05 5.37 5.44
C ARG A 92 8.10 6.32 4.25
N THR A 93 8.07 7.61 4.49
CA THR A 93 8.11 8.63 3.44
C THR A 93 9.41 8.53 2.63
N GLU A 94 10.56 8.47 3.31
CA GLU A 94 11.87 8.29 2.66
C GLU A 94 11.95 6.99 1.85
N ARG A 95 11.41 5.89 2.36
CA ARG A 95 11.35 4.62 1.62
C ARG A 95 10.52 4.74 0.35
N LEU A 96 9.32 5.31 0.43
CA LEU A 96 8.44 5.49 -0.73
C LEU A 96 9.04 6.43 -1.78
N GLU A 97 9.71 7.49 -1.36
CA GLU A 97 10.42 8.40 -2.26
C GLU A 97 11.58 7.69 -2.98
N ARG A 98 12.37 6.89 -2.25
CA ARG A 98 13.45 6.08 -2.83
C ARG A 98 12.91 5.07 -3.84
N GLU A 99 11.89 4.30 -3.48
CA GLU A 99 11.25 3.32 -4.37
C GLU A 99 10.68 3.99 -5.63
N ARG A 100 10.08 5.17 -5.48
CA ARG A 100 9.58 5.96 -6.61
C ARG A 100 10.71 6.40 -7.53
N ALA A 101 11.81 6.89 -6.97
CA ALA A 101 12.99 7.30 -7.73
C ALA A 101 13.61 6.13 -8.49
N GLU A 102 13.73 4.97 -7.85
CA GLU A 102 14.24 3.73 -8.46
C GLU A 102 13.35 3.26 -9.62
N ARG A 103 12.02 3.27 -9.45
CA ARG A 103 11.07 2.92 -10.54
C ARG A 103 11.18 3.88 -11.72
N LEU A 104 11.32 5.18 -11.47
CA LEU A 104 11.52 6.17 -12.51
C LEU A 104 12.85 6.00 -13.23
N ALA A 105 13.92 5.68 -12.52
CA ALA A 105 15.23 5.39 -13.10
C ALA A 105 15.20 4.12 -13.95
N ALA A 106 14.59 3.05 -13.46
CA ALA A 106 14.41 1.80 -14.21
C ALA A 106 13.56 1.98 -15.48
N GLY A 107 12.52 2.84 -15.43
CA GLY A 107 11.72 3.20 -16.60
C GLY A 107 12.47 4.04 -17.65
N ARG A 108 13.56 4.69 -17.28
CA ARG A 108 14.45 5.48 -18.16
C ARG A 108 15.59 4.66 -18.78
N ASP A 109 15.70 3.36 -18.46
CA ASP A 109 16.73 2.50 -19.06
C ASP A 109 16.58 2.41 -20.60
N PRO A 110 17.45 3.06 -21.38
CA PRO A 110 17.33 3.09 -22.84
C PRO A 110 17.56 1.71 -23.48
N ALA A 111 18.32 0.83 -22.85
CA ALA A 111 18.55 -0.52 -23.33
C ALA A 111 17.30 -1.39 -23.17
N GLY A 112 16.62 -1.29 -22.04
CA GLY A 112 15.34 -1.95 -21.80
C GLY A 112 14.23 -1.45 -22.72
N GLN A 113 14.17 -0.14 -22.98
CA GLN A 113 13.22 0.45 -23.92
C GLN A 113 13.46 -0.02 -25.36
N ARG A 114 14.72 -0.05 -25.84
CA ARG A 114 15.07 -0.58 -27.18
C ARG A 114 14.69 -2.06 -27.33
N LYS A 115 14.91 -2.89 -26.31
CA LYS A 115 14.48 -4.30 -26.33
C LYS A 115 12.96 -4.45 -26.43
N LYS A 116 12.21 -3.64 -25.68
CA LYS A 116 10.73 -3.63 -25.75
C LYS A 116 10.24 -3.19 -27.13
N GLN A 117 10.79 -2.11 -27.68
CA GLN A 117 10.45 -1.62 -29.02
C GLN A 117 10.73 -2.67 -30.10
N ALA A 118 11.93 -3.27 -30.11
CA ALA A 118 12.29 -4.33 -31.07
C ALA A 118 11.35 -5.55 -30.96
N THR A 119 10.90 -5.89 -29.76
CA THR A 119 9.92 -6.98 -29.55
C THR A 119 8.56 -6.62 -30.15
N VAL A 120 8.07 -5.40 -29.90
CA VAL A 120 6.79 -4.91 -30.45
C VAL A 120 6.85 -4.87 -31.97
N GLU A 121 7.91 -4.33 -32.58
CA GLU A 121 8.10 -4.28 -34.02
C GLU A 121 8.09 -5.68 -34.67
N ARG A 122 8.79 -6.63 -34.04
CA ARG A 122 8.80 -8.03 -34.52
C ARG A 122 7.41 -8.66 -34.47
N ILE A 123 6.63 -8.41 -33.42
CA ILE A 123 5.24 -8.90 -33.30
C ILE A 123 4.37 -8.27 -34.38
N MET A 124 4.48 -6.98 -34.58
CA MET A 124 3.73 -6.24 -35.61
C MET A 124 4.07 -6.69 -37.02
N GLN A 125 5.35 -6.94 -37.33
CA GLN A 125 5.77 -7.50 -38.63
C GLN A 125 5.17 -8.89 -38.89
N ARG A 126 5.21 -9.78 -37.89
CA ARG A 126 4.58 -11.11 -38.01
C ARG A 126 3.07 -11.01 -38.21
N ALA A 127 2.39 -10.10 -37.54
CA ALA A 127 0.95 -9.87 -37.72
C ALA A 127 0.64 -9.40 -39.17
N ARG A 128 1.42 -8.44 -39.70
CA ARG A 128 1.27 -7.92 -41.06
C ARG A 128 1.50 -9.02 -42.09
N GLN A 129 2.53 -9.85 -41.95
CA GLN A 129 2.79 -10.97 -42.82
C GLN A 129 1.64 -11.99 -42.85
N ARG A 130 1.07 -12.32 -41.67
CA ARG A 130 -0.09 -13.21 -41.60
C ARG A 130 -1.32 -12.64 -42.30
N LEU A 131 -1.58 -11.33 -42.19
CA LEU A 131 -2.69 -10.69 -42.90
C LEU A 131 -2.51 -10.70 -44.42
N GLN A 132 -1.28 -10.44 -44.92
CA GLN A 132 -0.96 -10.51 -46.35
C GLN A 132 -1.16 -11.93 -46.92
N GLN A 133 -0.71 -12.96 -46.20
CA GLN A 133 -0.88 -14.37 -46.61
C GLN A 133 -2.37 -14.79 -46.62
N ARG A 134 -3.21 -14.24 -45.77
CA ARG A 134 -4.67 -14.48 -45.79
C ARG A 134 -5.35 -13.80 -46.95
N GLY A 135 -4.92 -12.59 -47.36
CA GLY A 135 -5.47 -11.86 -48.48
C GLY A 135 -5.18 -12.48 -49.86
N THR A 136 -4.09 -13.25 -49.98
CA THR A 136 -3.75 -13.96 -51.26
C THR A 136 -4.45 -15.31 -51.41
N ARG A 137 -5.12 -15.83 -50.38
CA ARG A 137 -5.75 -17.17 -50.38
C ARG A 137 -7.24 -17.11 -50.75
N THR A 138 -7.78 -15.92 -50.99
CA THR A 138 -9.20 -15.66 -51.34
C THR A 138 -9.41 -15.17 -52.80
N LYS A 139 -8.48 -15.54 -53.73
CA LYS A 139 -8.68 -15.37 -55.17
C LYS A 139 -8.76 -16.71 -55.84
#